data_ba4b82554fec3cb2cdcdbdab29937262
#
_entry.id   ba4b82554fec3cb2cdcdbdab29937262
#
_cell.length_a   1.000
_cell.length_b   1.000
_cell.length_c   1.000
_cell.angle_alpha   90.00
_cell.angle_beta   90.00
_cell.angle_gamma   90.00
#
_symmetry.space_group_name_H-M   'P 1'
#
loop_
_entity.id
_entity.type
_entity.pdbx_description
1 polymer ?
#
loop_
_entity_poly.entity_id
_entity_poly.type
_entity_poly.pdbx_seq_one_letter_code
_entity_poly.pdbx_strand_id
1 'polypeptide(L)'
;EKDRALILVIKKFFGGIGYVSKPNASSTVEFRVSTLKDIVGVILPHFDNYSLITKKRSDYELFKQVVLLMLNKEHSTLEGIQKIVNIRASINLGLPNNLIEAFPNIVPTERLENYMDSNTVLNSGWVAGFSTGESNFFITVQKSKTKSGLATSLRFSIAQHSRDILLMKKFIDFFGCGYIANYTNRSICEYIVTKFDHIIKYIIPFFEKHPIEGSKYINYSDFKSASIIIKNKEHLNKEGLEQILQLKNKISSFYANKTINN
;
A
#
# COMPACT_ATOMS: atom_id res chain seq x y z
N GLU A 1 -2.88 -12.20 9.85
CA GLU A 1 -4.11 -12.77 10.47
C GLU A 1 -5.13 -11.69 10.81
N LYS A 2 -4.72 -10.53 11.37
CA LYS A 2 -5.59 -9.40 11.78
C LYS A 2 -6.53 -8.92 10.65
N ASP A 3 -6.05 -8.95 9.40
CA ASP A 3 -6.81 -8.49 8.23
C ASP A 3 -7.50 -9.61 7.44
N ARG A 4 -7.66 -10.81 8.06
CA ARG A 4 -8.29 -11.95 7.38
C ARG A 4 -9.73 -11.63 6.92
N ALA A 5 -10.48 -10.88 7.71
CA ALA A 5 -11.82 -10.44 7.33
C ALA A 5 -11.80 -9.57 6.07
N LEU A 6 -10.87 -8.60 5.96
CA LEU A 6 -10.69 -7.78 4.77
C LEU A 6 -10.31 -8.64 3.55
N ILE A 7 -9.41 -9.61 3.71
CA ILE A 7 -9.03 -10.54 2.63
C ILE A 7 -10.23 -11.36 2.14
N LEU A 8 -11.15 -11.75 3.02
CA LEU A 8 -12.39 -12.43 2.65
C LEU A 8 -13.36 -11.51 1.88
N VAL A 9 -13.41 -10.22 2.23
CA VAL A 9 -14.18 -9.21 1.48
C VAL A 9 -13.61 -9.06 0.07
N ILE A 10 -12.28 -9.01 -0.09
CA ILE A 10 -11.61 -8.97 -1.40
C ILE A 10 -11.95 -10.20 -2.23
N LYS A 11 -11.91 -11.40 -1.63
CA LYS A 11 -12.35 -12.63 -2.32
C LYS A 11 -13.80 -12.52 -2.80
N LYS A 12 -14.71 -12.04 -1.96
CA LYS A 12 -16.12 -11.85 -2.32
C LYS A 12 -16.29 -10.83 -3.45
N PHE A 13 -15.51 -9.75 -3.44
CA PHE A 13 -15.50 -8.72 -4.50
C PHE A 13 -15.16 -9.33 -5.87
N PHE A 14 -14.22 -10.28 -5.92
CA PHE A 14 -13.88 -11.02 -7.15
C PHE A 14 -14.82 -12.20 -7.44
N GLY A 15 -16.05 -12.20 -6.93
CA GLY A 15 -17.04 -13.25 -7.21
C GLY A 15 -16.78 -14.56 -6.49
N GLY A 16 -15.97 -14.55 -5.42
CA GLY A 16 -15.68 -15.75 -4.62
C GLY A 16 -14.64 -16.69 -5.22
N ILE A 17 -14.01 -16.35 -6.35
CA ILE A 17 -12.94 -17.14 -6.97
C ILE A 17 -11.71 -17.28 -6.06
N GLY A 18 -10.82 -18.20 -6.39
CA GLY A 18 -9.60 -18.42 -5.63
C GLY A 18 -9.82 -18.90 -4.20
N TYR A 19 -8.79 -18.85 -3.39
CA TYR A 19 -8.87 -19.24 -1.97
C TYR A 19 -8.12 -18.26 -1.05
N VAL A 20 -8.50 -18.27 0.22
CA VAL A 20 -7.81 -17.52 1.28
C VAL A 20 -7.08 -18.55 2.14
N SER A 21 -5.76 -18.39 2.26
CA SER A 21 -4.92 -19.31 3.02
C SER A 21 -5.27 -19.29 4.53
N LYS A 22 -4.89 -20.38 5.22
CA LYS A 22 -4.74 -20.32 6.69
C LYS A 22 -3.54 -19.44 7.03
N PRO A 23 -3.51 -18.82 8.22
CA PRO A 23 -2.32 -18.12 8.68
C PRO A 23 -1.10 -19.05 8.66
N ASN A 24 0.02 -18.56 8.11
CA ASN A 24 1.30 -19.26 8.18
C ASN A 24 2.02 -18.97 9.52
N ALA A 25 3.24 -19.48 9.70
CA ALA A 25 4.06 -19.25 10.90
C ALA A 25 4.31 -17.76 11.20
N SER A 26 4.31 -16.90 10.17
CA SER A 26 4.42 -15.44 10.29
C SER A 26 3.08 -14.73 10.44
N SER A 27 2.00 -15.46 10.73
CA SER A 27 0.61 -14.92 10.81
C SER A 27 0.13 -14.22 9.52
N THR A 28 0.75 -14.54 8.38
CA THR A 28 0.37 -14.00 7.06
C THR A 28 -0.80 -14.79 6.49
N VAL A 29 -1.78 -14.08 5.93
CA VAL A 29 -2.92 -14.63 5.19
C VAL A 29 -2.89 -14.08 3.77
N GLU A 30 -3.09 -14.95 2.79
CA GLU A 30 -3.04 -14.61 1.37
C GLU A 30 -4.37 -14.92 0.69
N PHE A 31 -4.82 -14.02 -0.18
CA PHE A 31 -5.80 -14.33 -1.22
C PHE A 31 -5.06 -14.73 -2.49
N ARG A 32 -5.36 -15.91 -3.01
CA ARG A 32 -4.67 -16.47 -4.20
C ARG A 32 -5.68 -16.94 -5.25
N VAL A 33 -5.43 -16.51 -6.48
CA VAL A 33 -6.12 -17.01 -7.68
C VAL A 33 -5.07 -17.67 -8.57
N SER A 34 -5.25 -18.96 -8.89
CA SER A 34 -4.25 -19.75 -9.62
C SER A 34 -4.79 -20.45 -10.88
N THR A 35 -6.11 -20.53 -11.02
CA THR A 35 -6.68 -21.16 -12.23
C THR A 35 -6.62 -20.19 -13.41
N LEU A 36 -6.18 -20.67 -14.57
CA LEU A 36 -6.09 -19.85 -15.78
C LEU A 36 -7.46 -19.30 -16.17
N LYS A 37 -8.53 -20.08 -16.00
CA LYS A 37 -9.90 -19.66 -16.25
C LYS A 37 -10.29 -18.42 -15.45
N ASP A 38 -10.03 -18.41 -14.13
CA ASP A 38 -10.40 -17.31 -13.25
C ASP A 38 -9.50 -16.08 -13.49
N ILE A 39 -8.21 -16.30 -13.77
CA ILE A 39 -7.29 -15.22 -14.11
C ILE A 39 -7.77 -14.50 -15.38
N VAL A 40 -8.08 -15.24 -16.44
CA VAL A 40 -8.51 -14.68 -17.72
C VAL A 40 -9.92 -14.07 -17.63
N GLY A 41 -10.84 -14.76 -16.95
CA GLY A 41 -12.24 -14.34 -16.90
C GLY A 41 -12.54 -13.21 -15.92
N VAL A 42 -11.70 -13.03 -14.88
CA VAL A 42 -11.99 -12.07 -13.80
C VAL A 42 -10.81 -11.12 -13.52
N ILE A 43 -9.60 -11.67 -13.33
CA ILE A 43 -8.47 -10.86 -12.86
C ILE A 43 -7.95 -9.92 -13.96
N LEU A 44 -7.72 -10.43 -15.18
CA LEU A 44 -7.24 -9.60 -16.29
C LEU A 44 -8.25 -8.50 -16.65
N PRO A 45 -9.56 -8.78 -16.85
CA PRO A 45 -10.54 -7.75 -17.14
C PRO A 45 -10.63 -6.67 -16.05
N HIS A 46 -10.48 -7.07 -14.77
CA HIS A 46 -10.47 -6.11 -13.66
C HIS A 46 -9.30 -5.12 -13.79
N PHE A 47 -8.06 -5.62 -13.92
CA PHE A 47 -6.89 -4.74 -13.98
C PHE A 47 -6.69 -4.05 -15.33
N ASP A 48 -7.32 -4.53 -16.40
CA ASP A 48 -7.40 -3.81 -17.68
C ASP A 48 -8.33 -2.60 -17.55
N ASN A 49 -9.46 -2.74 -16.85
CA ASN A 49 -10.42 -1.65 -16.61
C ASN A 49 -9.95 -0.69 -15.50
N TYR A 50 -9.25 -1.20 -14.49
CA TYR A 50 -8.75 -0.44 -13.33
C TYR A 50 -7.23 -0.58 -13.25
N SER A 51 -6.54 0.08 -14.17
CA SER A 51 -5.09 -0.03 -14.33
C SER A 51 -4.33 0.30 -13.06
N LEU A 52 -3.32 -0.52 -12.76
CA LEU A 52 -2.36 -0.23 -11.70
C LEU A 52 -1.54 1.02 -12.05
N ILE A 53 -1.30 1.88 -11.07
CA ILE A 53 -0.59 3.16 -11.25
C ILE A 53 0.74 3.24 -10.48
N THR A 54 1.20 2.10 -9.94
CA THR A 54 2.53 1.93 -9.37
C THR A 54 3.41 1.13 -10.34
N LYS A 55 4.69 0.95 -10.01
CA LYS A 55 5.58 0.06 -10.78
C LYS A 55 5.05 -1.38 -10.91
N LYS A 56 4.07 -1.78 -10.10
CA LYS A 56 3.35 -3.05 -10.23
C LYS A 56 2.60 -3.19 -11.56
N ARG A 57 2.29 -2.09 -12.25
CA ARG A 57 1.74 -2.16 -13.61
C ARG A 57 2.70 -2.84 -14.58
N SER A 58 4.01 -2.56 -14.50
CA SER A 58 5.00 -3.25 -15.35
C SER A 58 5.02 -4.76 -15.08
N ASP A 59 4.94 -5.17 -13.80
CA ASP A 59 4.85 -6.59 -13.46
C ASP A 59 3.54 -7.23 -13.97
N TYR A 60 2.42 -6.49 -13.91
CA TYR A 60 1.13 -6.93 -14.41
C TYR A 60 1.14 -7.13 -15.94
N GLU A 61 1.67 -6.20 -16.71
CA GLU A 61 1.75 -6.30 -18.17
C GLU A 61 2.61 -7.49 -18.61
N LEU A 62 3.72 -7.75 -17.92
CA LEU A 62 4.55 -8.93 -18.14
C LEU A 62 3.81 -10.23 -17.75
N PHE A 63 3.12 -10.23 -16.61
CA PHE A 63 2.29 -11.35 -16.20
C PHE A 63 1.19 -11.64 -17.23
N LYS A 64 0.52 -10.61 -17.75
CA LYS A 64 -0.50 -10.76 -18.80
C LYS A 64 0.07 -11.41 -20.07
N GLN A 65 1.28 -11.06 -20.50
CA GLN A 65 1.95 -11.70 -21.63
C GLN A 65 2.13 -13.22 -21.38
N VAL A 66 2.57 -13.62 -20.18
CA VAL A 66 2.69 -15.06 -19.85
C VAL A 66 1.33 -15.75 -19.91
N VAL A 67 0.27 -15.13 -19.40
CA VAL A 67 -1.09 -15.69 -19.46
C VAL A 67 -1.53 -15.90 -20.92
N LEU A 68 -1.24 -14.96 -21.82
CA LEU A 68 -1.55 -15.09 -23.25
C LEU A 68 -0.77 -16.25 -23.92
N LEU A 69 0.52 -16.41 -23.63
CA LEU A 69 1.32 -17.55 -24.09
C LEU A 69 0.72 -18.88 -23.59
N MET A 70 0.21 -18.92 -22.36
CA MET A 70 -0.44 -20.11 -21.81
C MET A 70 -1.78 -20.40 -22.49
N LEU A 71 -2.58 -19.41 -22.82
CA LEU A 71 -3.84 -19.54 -23.55
C LEU A 71 -3.60 -20.12 -24.95
N ASN A 72 -2.56 -19.67 -25.63
CA ASN A 72 -2.16 -20.16 -26.95
C ASN A 72 -1.46 -21.51 -26.89
N LYS A 73 -1.29 -22.11 -25.70
CA LYS A 73 -0.56 -23.36 -25.46
C LYS A 73 0.94 -23.29 -25.86
N GLU A 74 1.49 -22.11 -26.08
CA GLU A 74 2.91 -21.91 -26.41
C GLU A 74 3.83 -22.43 -25.29
N HIS A 75 3.38 -22.39 -24.05
CA HIS A 75 4.10 -22.94 -22.88
C HIS A 75 4.39 -24.44 -22.97
N SER A 76 3.82 -25.16 -23.94
CA SER A 76 4.08 -26.57 -24.19
C SER A 76 5.28 -26.82 -25.13
N THR A 77 5.90 -25.74 -25.65
CA THR A 77 7.06 -25.81 -26.55
C THR A 77 8.32 -25.25 -25.85
N LEU A 78 9.50 -25.70 -26.26
CA LEU A 78 10.77 -25.17 -25.74
C LEU A 78 10.91 -23.67 -26.02
N GLU A 79 10.51 -23.23 -27.21
CA GLU A 79 10.52 -21.78 -27.55
C GLU A 79 9.59 -20.97 -26.65
N GLY A 80 8.37 -21.48 -26.43
CA GLY A 80 7.42 -20.79 -25.55
C GLY A 80 7.85 -20.76 -24.09
N ILE A 81 8.48 -21.84 -23.60
CA ILE A 81 9.09 -21.86 -22.27
C ILE A 81 10.22 -20.83 -22.18
N GLN A 82 11.09 -20.74 -23.22
CA GLN A 82 12.16 -19.73 -23.25
C GLN A 82 11.59 -18.29 -23.19
N LYS A 83 10.51 -18.00 -23.94
CA LYS A 83 9.80 -16.71 -23.86
C LYS A 83 9.31 -16.43 -22.44
N ILE A 84 8.69 -17.41 -21.77
CA ILE A 84 8.20 -17.26 -20.39
C ILE A 84 9.35 -17.01 -19.42
N VAL A 85 10.48 -17.70 -19.57
CA VAL A 85 11.69 -17.48 -18.74
C VAL A 85 12.24 -16.07 -18.95
N ASN A 86 12.32 -15.58 -20.19
CA ASN A 86 12.74 -14.22 -20.51
C ASN A 86 11.84 -13.17 -19.86
N ILE A 87 10.51 -13.36 -19.91
CA ILE A 87 9.54 -12.50 -19.23
C ILE A 87 9.74 -12.58 -17.70
N ARG A 88 9.87 -13.79 -17.15
CA ARG A 88 10.04 -14.01 -15.69
C ARG A 88 11.32 -13.38 -15.16
N ALA A 89 12.40 -13.30 -15.99
CA ALA A 89 13.63 -12.62 -15.63
C ALA A 89 13.42 -11.13 -15.31
N SER A 90 12.38 -10.53 -15.88
CA SER A 90 12.04 -9.10 -15.67
C SER A 90 10.97 -8.85 -14.61
N ILE A 91 10.35 -9.89 -14.04
CA ILE A 91 9.28 -9.73 -13.01
C ILE A 91 9.87 -9.81 -11.60
N ASN A 92 9.45 -8.91 -10.72
CA ASN A 92 9.83 -8.86 -9.30
C ASN A 92 11.36 -8.90 -9.08
N LEU A 93 11.87 -9.97 -8.45
CA LEU A 93 13.29 -10.16 -8.13
C LEU A 93 14.07 -10.93 -9.22
N GLY A 94 13.46 -11.18 -10.39
CA GLY A 94 14.09 -11.94 -11.46
C GLY A 94 14.06 -13.45 -11.24
N LEU A 95 15.01 -14.16 -11.82
CA LEU A 95 15.09 -15.63 -11.80
C LEU A 95 15.92 -16.13 -10.62
N PRO A 96 15.54 -17.27 -10.03
CA PRO A 96 16.40 -17.99 -9.10
C PRO A 96 17.54 -18.71 -9.86
N ASN A 97 18.65 -19.00 -9.17
CA ASN A 97 19.86 -19.55 -9.77
C ASN A 97 19.63 -20.84 -10.58
N ASN A 98 18.81 -21.74 -10.08
CA ASN A 98 18.49 -23.00 -10.79
C ASN A 98 17.83 -22.76 -12.16
N LEU A 99 17.03 -21.69 -12.32
CA LEU A 99 16.48 -21.36 -13.64
C LEU A 99 17.52 -20.67 -14.54
N ILE A 100 18.42 -19.87 -13.98
CA ILE A 100 19.52 -19.26 -14.74
C ILE A 100 20.45 -20.35 -15.32
N GLU A 101 20.77 -21.37 -14.54
CA GLU A 101 21.58 -22.49 -14.96
C GLU A 101 20.89 -23.35 -16.03
N ALA A 102 19.57 -23.57 -15.89
CA ALA A 102 18.81 -24.40 -16.84
C ALA A 102 18.55 -23.68 -18.18
N PHE A 103 18.58 -22.35 -18.22
CA PHE A 103 18.29 -21.56 -19.41
C PHE A 103 19.42 -20.53 -19.67
N PRO A 104 20.54 -20.96 -20.31
CA PRO A 104 21.71 -20.08 -20.47
C PRO A 104 21.48 -18.91 -21.44
N ASN A 105 20.48 -18.98 -22.32
CA ASN A 105 20.17 -17.96 -23.34
C ASN A 105 19.06 -17.01 -22.89
N ILE A 106 19.11 -16.50 -21.66
CA ILE A 106 18.11 -15.58 -21.14
C ILE A 106 18.30 -14.19 -21.73
N VAL A 107 17.25 -13.67 -22.36
CA VAL A 107 17.12 -12.29 -22.81
C VAL A 107 15.94 -11.67 -22.04
N PRO A 108 16.18 -10.89 -20.97
CA PRO A 108 15.10 -10.30 -20.18
C PRO A 108 14.19 -9.44 -21.06
N THR A 109 12.88 -9.61 -20.92
CA THR A 109 11.88 -8.82 -21.64
C THR A 109 11.89 -7.38 -21.12
N GLU A 110 11.79 -6.40 -22.03
CA GLU A 110 11.72 -5.00 -21.68
C GLU A 110 10.51 -4.69 -20.78
N ARG A 111 10.72 -3.88 -19.76
CA ARG A 111 9.67 -3.46 -18.82
C ARG A 111 9.03 -2.16 -19.28
N LEU A 112 7.73 -2.01 -19.04
CA LEU A 112 7.06 -0.74 -19.21
C LEU A 112 7.65 0.28 -18.24
N GLU A 113 8.31 1.33 -18.76
CA GLU A 113 8.92 2.37 -17.94
C GLU A 113 7.91 3.43 -17.48
N ASN A 114 7.04 3.86 -18.39
CA ASN A 114 6.02 4.89 -18.14
C ASN A 114 4.67 4.25 -17.80
N TYR A 115 4.49 3.84 -16.55
CA TYR A 115 3.26 3.21 -16.05
C TYR A 115 2.22 4.21 -15.54
N MET A 116 2.55 5.50 -15.46
CA MET A 116 1.64 6.56 -15.04
C MET A 116 1.74 7.75 -15.98
N ASP A 117 0.61 8.17 -16.55
CA ASP A 117 0.49 9.39 -17.35
C ASP A 117 0.60 10.63 -16.42
N SER A 118 1.19 11.70 -16.95
CA SER A 118 1.21 13.01 -16.28
C SER A 118 -0.21 13.52 -15.93
N ASN A 119 -1.20 13.18 -16.74
CA ASN A 119 -2.61 13.54 -16.57
C ASN A 119 -3.39 12.58 -15.65
N THR A 120 -2.75 11.54 -15.10
CA THR A 120 -3.41 10.61 -14.20
C THR A 120 -4.01 11.34 -13.00
N VAL A 121 -5.34 11.24 -12.84
CA VAL A 121 -6.09 11.74 -11.69
C VAL A 121 -6.34 10.56 -10.74
N LEU A 122 -6.02 10.76 -9.45
CA LEU A 122 -6.23 9.72 -8.44
C LEU A 122 -7.73 9.58 -8.15
N ASN A 123 -8.23 8.33 -8.20
CA ASN A 123 -9.58 8.01 -7.77
C ASN A 123 -9.66 7.91 -6.23
N SER A 124 -10.71 8.46 -5.60
CA SER A 124 -10.88 8.46 -4.15
C SER A 124 -10.93 7.05 -3.54
N GLY A 125 -11.59 6.10 -4.18
CA GLY A 125 -11.62 4.70 -3.73
C GLY A 125 -10.24 4.06 -3.79
N TRP A 126 -9.48 4.33 -4.88
CA TRP A 126 -8.10 3.88 -5.00
C TRP A 126 -7.21 4.48 -3.88
N VAL A 127 -7.33 5.80 -3.62
CA VAL A 127 -6.59 6.48 -2.55
C VAL A 127 -6.90 5.87 -1.18
N ALA A 128 -8.17 5.57 -0.88
CA ALA A 128 -8.57 4.93 0.37
C ALA A 128 -7.98 3.52 0.49
N GLY A 129 -8.08 2.69 -0.56
CA GLY A 129 -7.50 1.35 -0.60
C GLY A 129 -5.98 1.36 -0.47
N PHE A 130 -5.30 2.24 -1.21
CA PHE A 130 -3.85 2.41 -1.12
C PHE A 130 -3.41 2.89 0.28
N SER A 131 -4.16 3.83 0.87
CA SER A 131 -3.91 4.29 2.24
C SER A 131 -4.16 3.19 3.26
N THR A 132 -5.13 2.31 3.05
CA THR A 132 -5.35 1.13 3.90
C THR A 132 -4.10 0.23 3.95
N GLY A 133 -3.39 0.05 2.83
CA GLY A 133 -2.13 -0.70 2.76
C GLY A 133 -0.93 0.06 3.34
N GLU A 134 -0.69 1.27 2.87
CA GLU A 134 0.60 1.95 2.92
C GLU A 134 0.65 3.16 3.84
N SER A 135 -0.50 3.70 4.32
CA SER A 135 -0.47 4.90 5.15
C SER A 135 -0.07 4.63 6.60
N ASN A 136 0.36 5.70 7.25
CA ASN A 136 0.64 5.73 8.68
C ASN A 136 -0.04 6.94 9.33
N PHE A 137 -0.62 6.70 10.50
CA PHE A 137 -1.25 7.70 11.35
C PHE A 137 -0.43 7.81 12.63
N PHE A 138 0.28 8.91 12.83
CA PHE A 138 1.16 9.09 13.98
C PHE A 138 0.63 10.17 14.92
N ILE A 139 0.72 9.88 16.22
CA ILE A 139 0.57 10.84 17.31
C ILE A 139 1.96 11.02 17.94
N THR A 140 2.49 12.23 17.88
CA THR A 140 3.78 12.56 18.47
C THR A 140 3.58 13.36 19.75
N VAL A 141 4.25 12.99 20.83
CA VAL A 141 4.34 13.74 22.08
C VAL A 141 5.81 13.87 22.41
N GLN A 142 6.29 15.08 22.52
CA GLN A 142 7.70 15.40 22.76
C GLN A 142 7.87 16.47 23.82
N LYS A 143 9.01 16.51 24.49
CA LYS A 143 9.35 17.57 25.46
C LYS A 143 9.29 18.95 24.79
N SER A 144 8.73 19.94 25.46
CA SER A 144 8.56 21.29 24.95
C SER A 144 8.63 22.31 26.09
N LYS A 145 8.87 23.58 25.75
CA LYS A 145 8.84 24.72 26.69
C LYS A 145 7.41 25.21 26.99
N THR A 146 6.38 24.47 26.60
CA THR A 146 4.97 24.77 26.92
C THR A 146 4.69 24.63 28.42
N LYS A 147 3.59 25.22 28.93
CA LYS A 147 3.19 25.09 30.34
C LYS A 147 3.06 23.64 30.82
N SER A 148 2.63 22.73 29.95
CA SER A 148 2.53 21.28 30.23
C SER A 148 3.88 20.55 30.12
N GLY A 149 4.96 21.21 29.68
CA GLY A 149 6.26 20.59 29.43
C GLY A 149 6.28 19.67 28.19
N LEU A 150 5.14 19.48 27.50
CA LEU A 150 4.98 18.58 26.37
C LEU A 150 4.24 19.29 25.22
N ALA A 151 4.64 18.96 24.00
CA ALA A 151 3.94 19.35 22.78
C ALA A 151 3.39 18.10 22.07
N THR A 152 2.18 18.20 21.56
CA THR A 152 1.51 17.16 20.78
C THR A 152 1.41 17.55 19.32
N SER A 153 1.62 16.62 18.42
CA SER A 153 1.40 16.83 16.99
C SER A 153 0.88 15.56 16.32
N LEU A 154 0.22 15.74 15.19
CA LEU A 154 -0.28 14.66 14.35
C LEU A 154 0.49 14.64 13.04
N ARG A 155 0.70 13.44 12.50
CA ARG A 155 1.28 13.24 11.18
C ARG A 155 0.54 12.14 10.45
N PHE A 156 0.02 12.47 9.29
CA PHE A 156 -0.42 11.49 8.30
C PHE A 156 0.66 11.33 7.25
N SER A 157 0.98 10.10 6.85
CA SER A 157 1.94 9.87 5.80
C SER A 157 1.65 8.58 5.01
N ILE A 158 2.13 8.55 3.77
CA ILE A 158 2.13 7.38 2.89
C ILE A 158 3.56 7.20 2.40
N ALA A 159 4.15 6.02 2.62
CA ALA A 159 5.52 5.72 2.21
C ALA A 159 5.54 4.73 1.04
N GLN A 160 6.46 4.97 0.09
CA GLN A 160 6.71 4.08 -1.04
C GLN A 160 8.19 4.06 -1.42
N HIS A 161 8.58 3.12 -2.27
CA HIS A 161 9.91 3.14 -2.86
C HIS A 161 10.09 4.41 -3.72
N SER A 162 11.28 5.02 -3.72
CA SER A 162 11.58 6.29 -4.41
C SER A 162 11.30 6.26 -5.93
N ARG A 163 11.27 5.06 -6.54
CA ARG A 163 10.86 4.87 -7.94
C ARG A 163 9.42 5.31 -8.23
N ASP A 164 8.54 5.32 -7.21
CA ASP A 164 7.14 5.75 -7.33
C ASP A 164 6.93 7.22 -6.88
N ILE A 165 8.00 8.05 -6.90
CA ILE A 165 7.94 9.46 -6.45
C ILE A 165 6.94 10.30 -7.25
N LEU A 166 6.71 9.99 -8.52
CA LEU A 166 5.70 10.68 -9.35
C LEU A 166 4.29 10.45 -8.80
N LEU A 167 3.99 9.21 -8.39
CA LEU A 167 2.73 8.89 -7.72
C LEU A 167 2.62 9.63 -6.37
N MET A 168 3.69 9.67 -5.59
CA MET A 168 3.67 10.40 -4.31
C MET A 168 3.36 11.89 -4.49
N LYS A 169 3.88 12.53 -5.54
CA LYS A 169 3.57 13.93 -5.88
C LYS A 169 2.08 14.12 -6.19
N LYS A 170 1.41 13.15 -6.82
CA LYS A 170 -0.04 13.22 -7.11
C LYS A 170 -0.92 13.29 -5.85
N PHE A 171 -0.44 12.82 -4.69
CA PHE A 171 -1.16 13.02 -3.42
C PHE A 171 -1.21 14.48 -2.99
N ILE A 172 -0.19 15.29 -3.34
CA ILE A 172 -0.24 16.75 -3.07
C ILE A 172 -1.38 17.37 -3.89
N ASP A 173 -1.46 17.04 -5.18
CA ASP A 173 -2.53 17.55 -6.06
C ASP A 173 -3.90 17.06 -5.58
N PHE A 174 -4.02 15.80 -5.18
CA PHE A 174 -5.26 15.19 -4.75
C PHE A 174 -5.82 15.79 -3.45
N PHE A 175 -4.97 15.95 -2.42
CA PHE A 175 -5.39 16.50 -1.12
C PHE A 175 -5.30 18.04 -1.06
N GLY A 176 -4.63 18.68 -2.02
CA GLY A 176 -4.36 20.12 -2.00
C GLY A 176 -3.44 20.56 -0.87
N CYS A 177 -2.67 19.64 -0.29
CA CYS A 177 -1.79 19.94 0.84
C CYS A 177 -0.69 18.87 1.00
N GLY A 178 0.22 19.09 1.98
CA GLY A 178 1.31 18.15 2.26
C GLY A 178 2.57 18.43 1.44
N TYR A 179 3.55 17.55 1.58
CA TYR A 179 4.85 17.63 0.90
C TYR A 179 5.47 16.24 0.74
N ILE A 180 6.49 16.11 -0.12
CA ILE A 180 7.26 14.89 -0.31
C ILE A 180 8.59 14.98 0.43
N ALA A 181 8.87 13.99 1.27
CA ALA A 181 10.21 13.69 1.76
C ALA A 181 10.82 12.56 0.94
N ASN A 182 12.05 12.73 0.48
CA ASN A 182 12.79 11.72 -0.28
C ASN A 182 14.04 11.30 0.51
N TYR A 183 14.06 10.05 0.96
CA TYR A 183 15.15 9.47 1.76
C TYR A 183 16.05 8.65 0.85
N THR A 184 16.97 9.32 0.15
CA THR A 184 17.82 8.71 -0.89
C THR A 184 18.66 7.54 -0.37
N ASN A 185 19.12 7.58 0.88
CA ASN A 185 19.88 6.52 1.54
C ASN A 185 19.08 5.24 1.84
N ARG A 186 17.73 5.30 1.77
CA ARG A 186 16.83 4.17 2.01
C ARG A 186 15.97 3.82 0.79
N SER A 187 16.15 4.51 -0.32
CA SER A 187 15.31 4.37 -1.52
C SER A 187 13.80 4.48 -1.21
N ILE A 188 13.44 5.35 -0.27
CA ILE A 188 12.06 5.59 0.18
C ILE A 188 11.70 7.05 -0.11
N CYS A 189 10.49 7.25 -0.63
CA CYS A 189 9.83 8.55 -0.66
C CYS A 189 8.52 8.49 0.13
N GLU A 190 8.14 9.62 0.71
CA GLU A 190 7.01 9.69 1.62
C GLU A 190 6.21 10.97 1.35
N TYR A 191 4.89 10.83 1.13
CA TYR A 191 3.95 11.94 1.18
C TYR A 191 3.58 12.19 2.64
N ILE A 192 3.65 13.44 3.10
CA ILE A 192 3.52 13.81 4.52
C ILE A 192 2.58 15.01 4.69
N VAL A 193 1.68 14.91 5.67
CA VAL A 193 0.85 16.02 6.16
C VAL A 193 1.03 16.15 7.68
N THR A 194 1.56 17.29 8.12
CA THR A 194 1.80 17.59 9.56
C THR A 194 1.05 18.83 10.04
N LYS A 195 0.66 19.73 9.13
CA LYS A 195 -0.07 20.93 9.51
C LYS A 195 -1.45 20.54 10.02
N PHE A 196 -1.75 20.87 11.28
CA PHE A 196 -2.98 20.47 11.97
C PHE A 196 -4.25 20.87 11.19
N ASP A 197 -4.31 22.13 10.71
CA ASP A 197 -5.44 22.62 9.92
C ASP A 197 -5.67 21.80 8.64
N HIS A 198 -4.59 21.31 7.99
CA HIS A 198 -4.71 20.46 6.82
C HIS A 198 -5.23 19.07 7.19
N ILE A 199 -4.82 18.51 8.33
CA ILE A 199 -5.33 17.23 8.83
C ILE A 199 -6.84 17.33 9.08
N ILE A 200 -7.29 18.38 9.77
CA ILE A 200 -8.72 18.60 10.08
C ILE A 200 -9.53 18.90 8.82
N LYS A 201 -8.98 19.70 7.90
CA LYS A 201 -9.72 20.16 6.72
C LYS A 201 -9.79 19.16 5.59
N TYR A 202 -8.74 18.35 5.38
CA TYR A 202 -8.59 17.49 4.20
C TYR A 202 -8.50 16.01 4.55
N ILE A 203 -7.65 15.63 5.52
CA ILE A 203 -7.36 14.21 5.78
C ILE A 203 -8.51 13.52 6.52
N ILE A 204 -8.96 14.08 7.64
CA ILE A 204 -10.08 13.50 8.42
C ILE A 204 -11.36 13.42 7.58
N PRO A 205 -11.85 14.51 6.93
CA PRO A 205 -13.07 14.41 6.14
C PRO A 205 -13.00 13.45 4.96
N PHE A 206 -11.81 13.30 4.36
CA PHE A 206 -11.62 12.34 3.30
C PHE A 206 -11.85 10.90 3.78
N PHE A 207 -11.23 10.49 4.89
CA PHE A 207 -11.38 9.13 5.40
C PHE A 207 -12.72 8.88 6.13
N GLU A 208 -13.44 9.92 6.52
CA GLU A 208 -14.84 9.78 6.94
C GLU A 208 -15.76 9.42 5.76
N LYS A 209 -15.47 9.96 4.58
CA LYS A 209 -16.22 9.67 3.35
C LYS A 209 -15.74 8.39 2.65
N HIS A 210 -14.47 8.09 2.74
CA HIS A 210 -13.80 6.95 2.10
C HIS A 210 -13.01 6.17 3.18
N PRO A 211 -13.65 5.26 3.92
CA PRO A 211 -13.06 4.67 5.13
C PRO A 211 -11.77 3.89 4.87
N ILE A 212 -10.88 3.94 5.86
CA ILE A 212 -9.78 2.99 6.01
C ILE A 212 -10.39 1.65 6.43
N GLU A 213 -9.92 0.58 5.83
CA GLU A 213 -10.41 -0.76 6.09
C GLU A 213 -9.44 -1.61 6.93
N GLY A 214 -9.93 -2.74 7.44
CA GLY A 214 -9.12 -3.71 8.16
C GLY A 214 -8.57 -3.19 9.49
N SER A 215 -7.49 -3.78 9.94
CA SER A 215 -6.87 -3.47 11.24
C SER A 215 -6.33 -2.05 11.35
N LYS A 216 -6.00 -1.41 10.23
CA LYS A 216 -5.53 -0.02 10.21
C LYS A 216 -6.62 1.00 10.58
N TYR A 217 -7.89 0.64 10.46
CA TYR A 217 -9.01 1.47 10.92
C TYR A 217 -8.87 1.87 12.39
N ILE A 218 -8.37 0.97 13.24
CA ILE A 218 -8.14 1.25 14.67
C ILE A 218 -7.16 2.41 14.83
N ASN A 219 -6.04 2.41 14.07
CA ASN A 219 -5.05 3.48 14.14
C ASN A 219 -5.61 4.81 13.63
N TYR A 220 -6.43 4.78 12.56
CA TYR A 220 -7.12 5.97 12.08
C TYR A 220 -8.11 6.50 13.13
N SER A 221 -8.89 5.64 13.77
CA SER A 221 -9.84 6.00 14.82
C SER A 221 -9.17 6.67 16.02
N ASP A 222 -8.05 6.10 16.49
CA ASP A 222 -7.25 6.69 17.58
C ASP A 222 -6.64 8.03 17.17
N PHE A 223 -6.14 8.15 15.92
CA PHE A 223 -5.63 9.40 15.36
C PHE A 223 -6.72 10.47 15.26
N LYS A 224 -7.93 10.11 14.80
CA LYS A 224 -9.10 11.00 14.77
C LYS A 224 -9.48 11.46 16.17
N SER A 225 -9.51 10.54 17.14
CA SER A 225 -9.82 10.90 18.54
C SER A 225 -8.81 11.90 19.10
N ALA A 226 -7.51 11.69 18.85
CA ALA A 226 -6.47 12.65 19.24
C ALA A 226 -6.67 14.01 18.56
N SER A 227 -7.11 14.02 17.29
CA SER A 227 -7.37 15.28 16.56
C SER A 227 -8.49 16.10 17.19
N ILE A 228 -9.53 15.45 17.74
CA ILE A 228 -10.63 16.11 18.45
C ILE A 228 -10.14 16.73 19.74
N ILE A 229 -9.37 16.00 20.55
CA ILE A 229 -8.79 16.50 21.82
C ILE A 229 -7.89 17.73 21.54
N ILE A 230 -7.08 17.68 20.47
CA ILE A 230 -6.23 18.82 20.08
C ILE A 230 -7.07 19.99 19.60
N LYS A 231 -8.09 19.79 18.77
CA LYS A 231 -8.99 20.81 18.26
C LYS A 231 -9.70 21.57 19.39
N ASN A 232 -10.14 20.84 20.42
CA ASN A 232 -10.80 21.38 21.60
C ASN A 232 -9.82 22.01 22.61
N LYS A 233 -8.50 21.96 22.35
CA LYS A 233 -7.42 22.41 23.22
C LYS A 233 -7.35 21.65 24.57
N GLU A 234 -8.02 20.52 24.70
CA GLU A 234 -8.02 19.67 25.90
C GLU A 234 -6.62 19.08 26.19
N HIS A 235 -5.78 18.89 25.14
CA HIS A 235 -4.39 18.46 25.26
C HIS A 235 -3.50 19.44 26.07
N LEU A 236 -3.99 20.63 26.40
CA LEU A 236 -3.28 21.62 27.23
C LEU A 236 -3.46 21.38 28.74
N ASN A 237 -4.44 20.57 29.13
CA ASN A 237 -4.63 20.12 30.51
C ASN A 237 -4.07 18.70 30.70
N LYS A 238 -3.94 18.28 31.97
CA LYS A 238 -3.33 16.99 32.36
C LYS A 238 -4.15 15.80 31.81
N GLU A 239 -5.47 15.86 31.95
CA GLU A 239 -6.38 14.77 31.57
C GLU A 239 -6.38 14.52 30.06
N GLY A 240 -6.51 15.58 29.24
CA GLY A 240 -6.46 15.44 27.79
C GLY A 240 -5.07 15.00 27.28
N LEU A 241 -4.00 15.43 27.95
CA LEU A 241 -2.66 14.97 27.62
C LEU A 241 -2.48 13.49 27.94
N GLU A 242 -2.99 12.98 29.07
CA GLU A 242 -2.98 11.56 29.42
C GLU A 242 -3.76 10.74 28.41
N GLN A 243 -4.93 11.20 27.95
CA GLN A 243 -5.71 10.55 26.89
C GLN A 243 -4.90 10.46 25.58
N ILE A 244 -4.23 11.53 25.15
CA ILE A 244 -3.36 11.49 23.95
C ILE A 244 -2.22 10.50 24.11
N LEU A 245 -1.58 10.41 25.28
CA LEU A 245 -0.53 9.45 25.55
C LEU A 245 -1.04 8.00 25.45
N GLN A 246 -2.25 7.71 25.94
CA GLN A 246 -2.88 6.41 25.79
C GLN A 246 -3.12 6.06 24.30
N LEU A 247 -3.69 6.98 23.52
CA LEU A 247 -3.93 6.79 22.09
C LEU A 247 -2.62 6.57 21.33
N LYS A 248 -1.58 7.36 21.62
CA LYS A 248 -0.24 7.19 21.05
C LYS A 248 0.33 5.80 21.33
N ASN A 249 0.21 5.31 22.58
CA ASN A 249 0.75 4.01 22.96
C ASN A 249 0.02 2.87 22.26
N LYS A 250 -1.30 2.95 22.06
CA LYS A 250 -2.08 1.98 21.27
C LYS A 250 -1.55 1.90 19.81
N ILE A 251 -1.39 3.04 19.15
CA ILE A 251 -0.84 3.09 17.78
C ILE A 251 0.59 2.55 17.75
N SER A 252 1.45 2.93 18.70
CA SER A 252 2.85 2.47 18.73
C SER A 252 2.96 0.96 18.93
N SER A 253 2.13 0.37 19.79
CA SER A 253 2.10 -1.09 20.01
C SER A 253 1.64 -1.85 18.75
N PHE A 254 0.72 -1.28 17.98
CA PHE A 254 0.30 -1.85 16.70
C PHE A 254 1.47 -1.96 15.71
N TYR A 255 2.29 -0.92 15.58
CA TYR A 255 3.45 -0.92 14.66
C TYR A 255 4.62 -1.76 15.20
N ALA A 256 4.89 -1.78 16.51
CA ALA A 256 5.92 -2.62 17.10
C ALA A 256 5.66 -4.11 16.84
N ASN A 257 4.43 -4.57 16.98
CA ASN A 257 4.03 -5.93 16.66
C ASN A 257 4.14 -6.28 15.16
N LYS A 258 4.16 -5.28 14.27
CA LYS A 258 4.36 -5.48 12.83
C LYS A 258 5.83 -5.68 12.47
N THR A 259 6.74 -5.08 13.24
CA THR A 259 8.20 -5.14 12.99
C THR A 259 8.82 -6.46 13.48
N ILE A 260 8.22 -7.12 14.48
CA ILE A 260 8.69 -8.42 15.02
C ILE A 260 8.33 -9.58 14.08
N ASN A 261 7.36 -9.40 13.18
CA ASN A 261 6.84 -10.44 12.28
C ASN A 261 7.28 -10.26 10.81
N ASN A 262 8.22 -9.38 10.52
CA ASN A 262 8.91 -9.22 9.24
C ASN A 262 10.39 -9.58 9.40
#